data_c761af6bf7c3530d32987ff785e24775
#
_entry.id   c761af6bf7c3530d32987ff785e24775
#
_cell.length_a   1.000
_cell.length_b   1.000
_cell.length_c   1.000
_cell.angle_alpha   90.00
_cell.angle_beta   90.00
_cell.angle_gamma   90.00
#
_symmetry.space_group_name_H-M   'P 1'
#
loop_
_entity.id
_entity.type
_entity.pdbx_description
1 polymer ?
#
loop_
_entity_poly.entity_id
_entity_poly.type
_entity_poly.pdbx_seq_one_letter_code
_entity_poly.pdbx_strand_id
1 'polypeptide(L)'
;MPSRVAPPIRPSRTALAIAAIVVGGCAPATRNMGTATGVVASAGSTVASLPTAFVESQTVSFALDRIDQRSLPLDQTYRHFGTGSGVTVYVFDGGILETHPELAGRVRRGFDAFPGEEHVCNAHGTAVAGAVAGTTLGVAPKAEIVDVKMVECRRLRGTIDAIVQGAKWTIADHARHPERPAIANWSFIADTAATIPALDSAVAALRAAGIPVVVSAGNLEMNACRIAPANSPGVIVVGASRIRRAGLDAQAEVVDARTPGTAYGPCLDVFAPGDSVLLPSMEGLRQPTTQLWTGTSMSAGYVSGAIALYLEAHPTATPDAVADYIHAASRFTIVDPTRSPKTGLLYLGSTERQGSIASR
;
A
#
# COMPACT_ATOMS: atom_id res chain seq x y z
N MET A 1 5.92 50.74 30.37
CA MET A 1 7.19 50.84 29.63
C MET A 1 6.95 50.23 28.26
N PRO A 2 7.25 50.96 27.16
CA PRO A 2 6.80 50.58 25.83
C PRO A 2 7.72 49.54 25.17
N SER A 3 7.11 48.62 24.47
CA SER A 3 7.71 47.58 23.65
C SER A 3 8.47 48.16 22.43
N ARG A 4 9.70 47.68 22.21
CA ARG A 4 10.51 48.03 21.02
C ARG A 4 10.17 47.06 19.88
N VAL A 5 9.73 47.62 18.77
CA VAL A 5 9.51 46.95 17.48
C VAL A 5 10.84 46.95 16.72
N ALA A 6 11.28 45.79 16.19
CA ALA A 6 12.46 45.69 15.34
C ALA A 6 12.09 45.97 13.87
N PRO A 7 13.01 46.54 13.06
CA PRO A 7 12.71 46.89 11.66
C PRO A 7 12.84 45.70 10.69
N PRO A 8 12.19 45.77 9.51
CA PRO A 8 12.17 44.68 8.54
C PRO A 8 13.46 44.56 7.70
N ILE A 9 13.85 43.29 7.47
CA ILE A 9 15.02 42.94 6.64
C ILE A 9 14.63 43.01 5.16
N ARG A 10 15.39 43.75 4.34
CA ARG A 10 15.22 43.84 2.88
C ARG A 10 15.93 42.65 2.18
N PRO A 11 15.31 42.04 1.13
CA PRO A 11 16.00 41.02 0.34
C PRO A 11 17.01 41.64 -0.65
N SER A 12 18.20 41.06 -0.73
CA SER A 12 19.22 41.39 -1.72
C SER A 12 18.89 40.72 -3.06
N ARG A 13 18.95 41.53 -4.15
CA ARG A 13 18.83 41.06 -5.53
C ARG A 13 20.19 40.58 -6.01
N THR A 14 20.36 39.30 -6.30
CA THR A 14 21.49 38.77 -7.04
C THR A 14 21.03 38.48 -8.46
N ALA A 15 21.65 39.18 -9.43
CA ALA A 15 21.36 39.02 -10.86
C ALA A 15 22.13 37.79 -11.38
N LEU A 16 21.39 36.91 -12.08
CA LEU A 16 21.96 35.73 -12.75
C LEU A 16 22.17 36.07 -14.24
N ALA A 17 23.42 35.97 -14.72
CA ALA A 17 23.77 36.16 -16.11
C ALA A 17 23.45 34.88 -16.91
N ILE A 18 22.75 35.05 -18.03
CA ILE A 18 22.43 33.98 -18.99
C ILE A 18 23.54 33.95 -20.05
N ALA A 19 24.27 32.82 -20.15
CA ALA A 19 25.21 32.56 -21.24
C ALA A 19 24.48 31.80 -22.35
N ALA A 20 24.42 32.36 -23.56
CA ALA A 20 23.90 31.73 -24.74
C ALA A 20 24.95 30.80 -25.38
N ILE A 21 24.59 29.53 -25.59
CA ILE A 21 25.38 28.57 -26.35
C ILE A 21 24.77 28.45 -27.75
N VAL A 22 25.58 28.78 -28.76
CA VAL A 22 25.30 28.62 -30.18
C VAL A 22 25.53 27.16 -30.55
N VAL A 23 24.52 26.47 -31.10
CA VAL A 23 24.67 25.12 -31.64
C VAL A 23 24.76 25.20 -33.16
N GLY A 24 25.90 24.77 -33.70
CA GLY A 24 26.16 24.65 -35.13
C GLY A 24 25.43 23.48 -35.75
N GLY A 25 24.88 23.71 -36.96
CA GLY A 25 24.16 22.72 -37.76
C GLY A 25 25.08 21.65 -38.36
N CYS A 26 24.52 20.42 -38.49
CA CYS A 26 25.04 19.36 -39.35
C CYS A 26 23.95 18.89 -40.31
N ALA A 27 24.32 18.78 -41.59
CA ALA A 27 23.49 18.39 -42.72
C ALA A 27 23.08 16.90 -42.74
N PRO A 28 22.01 16.49 -43.46
CA PRO A 28 21.51 15.13 -43.46
C PRO A 28 22.31 14.24 -44.39
N ALA A 29 22.67 13.05 -43.89
CA ALA A 29 23.21 11.95 -44.71
C ALA A 29 22.06 11.05 -45.20
N THR A 30 21.89 10.95 -46.49
CA THR A 30 21.02 9.99 -47.17
C THR A 30 21.56 8.56 -46.97
N ARG A 31 20.74 7.65 -46.48
CA ARG A 31 21.03 6.19 -46.49
C ARG A 31 19.93 5.42 -47.20
N ASN A 32 20.41 4.56 -48.08
CA ASN A 32 19.70 3.61 -48.94
C ASN A 32 18.72 2.71 -48.16
N MET A 33 17.55 2.52 -48.77
CA MET A 33 16.59 1.47 -48.38
C MET A 33 17.09 0.11 -48.83
N GLY A 34 17.50 -0.70 -47.87
CA GLY A 34 17.62 -2.16 -48.05
C GLY A 34 16.38 -2.84 -47.47
N THR A 35 15.65 -3.54 -48.32
CA THR A 35 14.53 -4.40 -47.95
C THR A 35 15.05 -5.61 -47.18
N ALA A 36 14.87 -5.62 -45.85
CA ALA A 36 15.03 -6.82 -45.04
C ALA A 36 13.64 -7.30 -44.59
N THR A 37 13.20 -8.41 -45.15
CA THR A 37 12.08 -9.22 -44.69
C THR A 37 12.47 -9.84 -43.33
N GLY A 38 12.22 -9.12 -42.26
CA GLY A 38 12.36 -9.62 -40.90
C GLY A 38 11.07 -10.32 -40.46
N VAL A 39 11.13 -11.63 -40.29
CA VAL A 39 10.09 -12.39 -39.57
C VAL A 39 9.99 -11.86 -38.16
N VAL A 40 8.90 -11.18 -37.84
CA VAL A 40 8.60 -10.78 -36.48
C VAL A 40 8.19 -12.04 -35.74
N ALA A 41 9.13 -12.59 -34.96
CA ALA A 41 8.79 -13.58 -33.93
C ALA A 41 7.91 -12.92 -32.91
N SER A 42 6.63 -13.26 -32.90
CA SER A 42 5.70 -12.94 -31.80
C SER A 42 6.27 -13.56 -30.53
N ALA A 43 6.80 -12.70 -29.64
CA ALA A 43 7.08 -13.12 -28.29
C ALA A 43 5.73 -13.40 -27.60
N GLY A 44 5.35 -14.66 -27.58
CA GLY A 44 4.22 -15.14 -26.83
C GLY A 44 4.47 -14.78 -25.34
N SER A 45 3.71 -13.84 -24.80
CA SER A 45 3.61 -13.65 -23.37
C SER A 45 3.12 -14.96 -22.76
N THR A 46 4.02 -15.73 -22.20
CA THR A 46 3.67 -16.83 -21.31
C THR A 46 3.05 -16.19 -20.07
N VAL A 47 1.73 -16.17 -20.03
CA VAL A 47 0.98 -15.90 -18.79
C VAL A 47 1.43 -16.99 -17.82
N ALA A 48 2.24 -16.60 -16.83
CA ALA A 48 2.63 -17.51 -15.75
C ALA A 48 1.33 -18.01 -15.10
N SER A 49 1.12 -19.33 -15.13
CA SER A 49 -0.02 -19.93 -14.47
C SER A 49 0.08 -19.66 -12.96
N LEU A 50 -0.96 -19.04 -12.39
CA LEU A 50 -1.10 -18.92 -10.94
C LEU A 50 -0.92 -20.31 -10.30
N PRO A 51 -0.30 -20.39 -9.10
CA PRO A 51 -0.24 -21.65 -8.37
C PRO A 51 -1.65 -22.21 -8.24
N THR A 52 -1.82 -23.46 -8.65
CA THR A 52 -3.13 -24.14 -8.77
C THR A 52 -3.75 -24.55 -7.45
N ALA A 53 -3.07 -24.28 -6.34
CA ALA A 53 -3.56 -24.65 -5.03
C ALA A 53 -4.33 -23.49 -4.38
N PHE A 54 -5.65 -23.61 -4.38
CA PHE A 54 -6.49 -22.86 -3.44
C PHE A 54 -6.21 -23.31 -2.03
N VAL A 55 -6.05 -22.35 -1.14
CA VAL A 55 -6.12 -22.57 0.30
C VAL A 55 -7.52 -22.14 0.74
N GLU A 56 -8.24 -23.00 1.42
CA GLU A 56 -9.53 -22.69 2.02
C GLU A 56 -9.43 -22.92 3.53
N SER A 57 -9.83 -21.92 4.30
CA SER A 57 -9.85 -21.99 5.76
C SER A 57 -11.10 -21.33 6.33
N GLN A 58 -11.60 -21.84 7.45
CA GLN A 58 -12.60 -21.13 8.23
C GLN A 58 -11.99 -19.86 8.79
N THR A 59 -12.71 -18.75 8.74
CA THR A 59 -12.25 -17.47 9.27
C THR A 59 -13.28 -16.79 10.14
N VAL A 60 -12.81 -16.16 11.20
CA VAL A 60 -13.59 -15.25 12.03
C VAL A 60 -13.45 -13.79 11.57
N SER A 61 -12.55 -13.55 10.60
CA SER A 61 -12.30 -12.23 10.04
C SER A 61 -13.25 -11.97 8.89
N PHE A 62 -14.26 -11.13 9.11
CA PHE A 62 -15.14 -10.71 8.02
C PHE A 62 -14.37 -9.99 6.90
N ALA A 63 -13.21 -9.42 7.20
CA ALA A 63 -12.37 -8.75 6.22
C ALA A 63 -11.79 -9.73 5.20
N LEU A 64 -11.28 -10.88 5.66
CA LEU A 64 -10.78 -11.95 4.80
C LEU A 64 -11.90 -12.59 4.01
N ASP A 65 -13.00 -12.94 4.68
CA ASP A 65 -14.24 -13.48 4.08
C ASP A 65 -14.81 -12.55 2.99
N ARG A 66 -14.72 -11.22 3.20
CA ARG A 66 -15.26 -10.27 2.22
C ARG A 66 -14.42 -10.14 0.97
N ILE A 67 -13.11 -10.22 1.06
CA ILE A 67 -12.23 -9.97 -0.09
C ILE A 67 -12.08 -11.18 -1.02
N ASP A 68 -12.50 -12.36 -0.61
CA ASP A 68 -12.40 -13.57 -1.44
C ASP A 68 -13.70 -13.93 -2.18
N GLN A 69 -14.81 -13.24 -1.88
CA GLN A 69 -16.11 -13.51 -2.48
C GLN A 69 -16.72 -12.31 -3.22
N ARG A 70 -17.56 -12.59 -4.21
CA ARG A 70 -18.14 -11.56 -5.11
C ARG A 70 -19.25 -10.76 -4.48
N SER A 71 -20.05 -11.42 -3.66
CA SER A 71 -21.30 -10.86 -3.12
C SER A 71 -21.50 -11.26 -1.67
N LEU A 72 -22.30 -10.49 -0.97
CA LEU A 72 -22.84 -10.83 0.33
C LEU A 72 -24.00 -11.84 0.16
N PRO A 73 -24.35 -12.64 1.19
CA PRO A 73 -23.77 -12.64 2.53
C PRO A 73 -22.40 -13.32 2.61
N LEU A 74 -21.68 -13.06 3.71
CA LEU A 74 -20.42 -13.73 4.05
C LEU A 74 -20.66 -15.21 4.35
N ASP A 75 -19.68 -16.08 4.01
CA ASP A 75 -19.76 -17.54 4.20
C ASP A 75 -18.80 -18.09 5.27
N GLN A 76 -18.10 -17.21 5.99
CA GLN A 76 -17.15 -17.53 7.05
C GLN A 76 -15.94 -18.35 6.59
N THR A 77 -15.62 -18.26 5.31
CA THR A 77 -14.49 -18.94 4.71
C THR A 77 -13.55 -17.92 4.09
N TYR A 78 -12.26 -18.22 4.07
CA TYR A 78 -11.29 -17.44 3.33
C TYR A 78 -10.58 -18.34 2.32
N ARG A 79 -10.68 -17.99 1.05
CA ARG A 79 -10.11 -18.72 -0.09
C ARG A 79 -9.10 -17.83 -0.80
N HIS A 80 -7.90 -18.31 -0.96
CA HIS A 80 -6.84 -17.54 -1.60
C HIS A 80 -5.86 -18.43 -2.36
N PHE A 81 -5.15 -17.83 -3.32
CA PHE A 81 -4.02 -18.49 -3.98
C PHE A 81 -2.73 -18.10 -3.26
N GLY A 82 -1.84 -19.08 -3.07
CA GLY A 82 -0.57 -18.81 -2.42
C GLY A 82 -0.71 -18.45 -0.93
N THR A 83 0.37 -18.05 -0.33
CA THR A 83 0.48 -17.74 1.10
C THR A 83 1.32 -16.50 1.39
N GLY A 84 1.90 -15.87 0.35
CA GLY A 84 2.88 -14.81 0.46
C GLY A 84 4.30 -15.32 0.76
N SER A 85 4.53 -16.63 0.62
CA SER A 85 5.84 -17.23 0.90
C SER A 85 6.93 -16.65 0.00
N GLY A 86 8.09 -16.31 0.57
CA GLY A 86 9.21 -15.71 -0.15
C GLY A 86 9.07 -14.22 -0.42
N VAL A 87 7.96 -13.57 -0.04
CA VAL A 87 7.73 -12.14 -0.21
C VAL A 87 8.02 -11.40 1.09
N THR A 88 8.67 -10.23 0.99
CA THR A 88 8.99 -9.35 2.12
C THR A 88 8.11 -8.12 2.11
N VAL A 89 7.47 -7.79 3.25
CA VAL A 89 6.68 -6.56 3.42
C VAL A 89 7.33 -5.67 4.47
N TYR A 90 7.84 -4.53 4.04
CA TYR A 90 8.40 -3.50 4.92
C TYR A 90 7.27 -2.63 5.46
N VAL A 91 6.99 -2.72 6.76
CA VAL A 91 5.93 -1.96 7.43
C VAL A 91 6.54 -0.76 8.14
N PHE A 92 6.23 0.44 7.64
CA PHE A 92 6.68 1.72 8.21
C PHE A 92 5.68 2.18 9.26
N ASP A 93 6.03 2.02 10.54
CA ASP A 93 5.11 2.28 11.66
C ASP A 93 5.85 2.64 12.95
N GLY A 94 5.18 2.51 14.08
CA GLY A 94 5.69 2.75 15.43
C GLY A 94 6.30 1.52 16.11
N GLY A 95 6.73 0.53 15.34
CA GLY A 95 7.25 -0.74 15.83
C GLY A 95 6.18 -1.85 15.87
N ILE A 96 6.63 -3.10 15.86
CA ILE A 96 5.79 -4.29 15.78
C ILE A 96 6.12 -5.23 16.93
N LEU A 97 5.10 -5.75 17.63
CA LEU A 97 5.27 -6.80 18.64
C LEU A 97 5.56 -8.14 17.95
N GLU A 98 6.83 -8.43 17.72
CA GLU A 98 7.31 -9.62 16.99
C GLU A 98 6.93 -10.96 17.64
N THR A 99 6.66 -10.92 18.97
CA THR A 99 6.26 -12.10 19.76
C THR A 99 4.76 -12.35 19.76
N HIS A 100 3.96 -11.50 19.06
CA HIS A 100 2.52 -11.73 18.96
C HIS A 100 2.24 -13.07 18.25
N PRO A 101 1.35 -13.95 18.78
CA PRO A 101 1.09 -15.28 18.20
C PRO A 101 0.72 -15.23 16.71
N GLU A 102 -0.05 -14.23 16.28
CA GLU A 102 -0.41 -14.03 14.87
C GLU A 102 0.81 -13.73 13.97
N LEU A 103 1.94 -13.32 14.52
CA LEU A 103 3.10 -12.83 13.78
C LEU A 103 4.39 -13.62 14.08
N ALA A 104 4.39 -14.45 15.12
CA ALA A 104 5.59 -15.11 15.65
C ALA A 104 6.40 -15.84 14.57
N GLY A 105 7.70 -15.58 14.54
CA GLY A 105 8.65 -16.19 13.61
C GLY A 105 8.65 -15.58 12.20
N ARG A 106 7.84 -14.55 11.94
CA ARG A 106 7.73 -13.92 10.62
C ARG A 106 8.00 -12.41 10.61
N VAL A 107 8.31 -11.84 11.77
CA VAL A 107 8.70 -10.44 11.91
C VAL A 107 10.19 -10.35 12.19
N ARG A 108 10.88 -9.54 11.40
CA ARG A 108 12.27 -9.17 11.58
C ARG A 108 12.38 -7.68 11.87
N ARG A 109 13.15 -7.30 12.90
CA ARG A 109 13.50 -5.90 13.12
C ARG A 109 14.41 -5.42 12.01
N GLY A 110 14.04 -4.31 11.42
CA GLY A 110 14.79 -3.65 10.37
C GLY A 110 15.39 -2.32 10.85
N PHE A 111 14.90 -1.22 10.29
CA PHE A 111 15.34 0.13 10.61
C PHE A 111 14.63 0.66 11.86
N ASP A 112 15.37 1.37 12.72
CA ASP A 112 14.82 2.14 13.83
C ASP A 112 15.37 3.57 13.77
N ALA A 113 14.49 4.54 13.51
CA ALA A 113 14.87 5.95 13.47
C ALA A 113 15.12 6.56 14.86
N PHE A 114 14.70 5.87 15.94
CA PHE A 114 14.77 6.36 17.33
C PHE A 114 15.39 5.30 18.25
N PRO A 115 16.63 4.86 17.98
CA PRO A 115 17.30 3.87 18.80
C PRO A 115 17.51 4.43 20.21
N GLY A 116 17.17 3.64 21.23
CA GLY A 116 17.23 4.04 22.64
C GLY A 116 15.88 4.38 23.25
N GLU A 117 14.80 4.36 22.46
CA GLU A 117 13.43 4.35 22.96
C GLU A 117 12.87 2.89 23.01
N GLU A 118 11.67 2.74 23.57
CA GLU A 118 10.93 1.46 23.44
C GLU A 118 10.77 1.12 21.96
N HIS A 119 11.00 -0.15 21.60
CA HIS A 119 10.92 -0.55 20.20
C HIS A 119 9.51 -0.45 19.65
N VAL A 120 8.50 -0.74 20.46
CA VAL A 120 7.08 -0.67 20.08
C VAL A 120 6.43 0.49 20.81
N CYS A 121 5.96 1.49 20.08
CA CYS A 121 5.33 2.68 20.64
C CYS A 121 3.86 2.46 21.02
N ASN A 122 3.15 1.67 20.20
CA ASN A 122 1.73 1.33 20.37
C ASN A 122 1.40 0.09 19.52
N ALA A 123 0.15 -0.36 19.57
CA ALA A 123 -0.29 -1.56 18.88
C ALA A 123 -0.54 -1.36 17.36
N HIS A 124 -0.46 -0.15 16.82
CA HIS A 124 -0.87 0.14 15.44
C HIS A 124 -0.05 -0.64 14.40
N GLY A 125 1.28 -0.62 14.48
CA GLY A 125 2.13 -1.37 13.56
C GLY A 125 1.94 -2.88 13.67
N THR A 126 1.63 -3.39 14.88
CA THR A 126 1.29 -4.80 15.09
C THR A 126 -0.02 -5.17 14.41
N ALA A 127 -1.04 -4.30 14.48
CA ALA A 127 -2.31 -4.49 13.78
C ALA A 127 -2.15 -4.46 12.26
N VAL A 128 -1.38 -3.49 11.73
CA VAL A 128 -1.08 -3.40 10.29
C VAL A 128 -0.34 -4.65 9.80
N ALA A 129 0.71 -5.08 10.51
CA ALA A 129 1.43 -6.31 10.19
C ALA A 129 0.50 -7.55 10.25
N GLY A 130 -0.44 -7.56 11.20
CA GLY A 130 -1.47 -8.58 11.33
C GLY A 130 -2.42 -8.64 10.14
N ALA A 131 -2.84 -7.49 9.60
CA ALA A 131 -3.65 -7.43 8.39
C ALA A 131 -2.89 -7.96 7.15
N VAL A 132 -1.58 -7.70 7.06
CA VAL A 132 -0.72 -8.26 6.00
C VAL A 132 -0.56 -9.76 6.15
N ALA A 133 -0.05 -10.22 7.30
CA ALA A 133 0.53 -11.55 7.44
C ALA A 133 0.12 -12.28 8.75
N GLY A 134 -0.95 -11.86 9.42
CA GLY A 134 -1.48 -12.61 10.55
C GLY A 134 -1.75 -14.07 10.16
N THR A 135 -1.43 -15.00 11.05
CA THR A 135 -1.61 -16.44 10.80
C THR A 135 -3.05 -16.79 10.47
N THR A 136 -4.01 -16.17 11.19
CA THR A 136 -5.46 -16.38 11.02
C THR A 136 -6.21 -15.13 10.59
N LEU A 137 -5.61 -13.95 10.75
CA LEU A 137 -6.24 -12.64 10.53
C LEU A 137 -5.63 -11.87 9.35
N GLY A 138 -4.56 -12.37 8.75
CA GLY A 138 -3.84 -11.74 7.64
C GLY A 138 -4.10 -12.39 6.29
N VAL A 139 -3.94 -11.59 5.23
CA VAL A 139 -4.15 -12.03 3.84
C VAL A 139 -3.08 -13.00 3.38
N ALA A 140 -1.81 -12.76 3.74
CA ALA A 140 -0.64 -13.50 3.28
C ALA A 140 0.12 -14.14 4.46
N PRO A 141 -0.39 -15.26 5.03
CA PRO A 141 0.06 -15.75 6.32
C PRO A 141 1.51 -16.30 6.37
N LYS A 142 2.22 -16.36 5.25
CA LYS A 142 3.65 -16.74 5.19
C LYS A 142 4.56 -15.63 4.65
N ALA A 143 4.03 -14.42 4.42
CA ALA A 143 4.89 -13.28 4.08
C ALA A 143 5.81 -12.93 5.26
N GLU A 144 7.04 -12.53 4.95
CA GLU A 144 7.97 -11.97 5.92
C GLU A 144 7.64 -10.49 6.16
N ILE A 145 7.59 -10.08 7.41
CA ILE A 145 7.43 -8.68 7.79
C ILE A 145 8.76 -8.12 8.25
N VAL A 146 9.12 -6.96 7.72
CA VAL A 146 10.27 -6.19 8.21
C VAL A 146 9.75 -4.93 8.87
N ASP A 147 10.04 -4.78 10.16
CA ASP A 147 9.67 -3.61 10.94
C ASP A 147 10.60 -2.43 10.62
N VAL A 148 10.03 -1.36 10.09
CA VAL A 148 10.70 -0.09 9.81
C VAL A 148 10.11 0.96 10.73
N LYS A 149 10.69 1.07 11.94
CA LYS A 149 10.21 2.00 12.95
C LYS A 149 10.60 3.43 12.60
N MET A 150 9.59 4.24 12.30
CA MET A 150 9.74 5.65 11.92
C MET A 150 9.05 6.63 12.88
N VAL A 151 8.47 6.13 13.99
CA VAL A 151 7.73 6.93 14.98
C VAL A 151 8.51 7.06 16.28
N GLU A 152 8.61 8.30 16.81
CA GLU A 152 9.09 8.59 18.16
C GLU A 152 7.99 8.23 19.18
N CYS A 153 8.30 7.37 20.13
CA CYS A 153 7.29 6.84 21.06
C CYS A 153 6.71 7.91 22.00
N ARG A 154 7.52 8.88 22.41
CA ARG A 154 7.06 9.92 23.36
C ARG A 154 5.98 10.84 22.78
N ARG A 155 6.06 11.14 21.46
CA ARG A 155 5.13 12.04 20.76
C ARG A 155 4.16 11.28 19.85
N LEU A 156 4.38 10.01 19.64
CA LEU A 156 3.66 9.17 18.66
C LEU A 156 3.62 9.84 17.27
N ARG A 157 4.76 10.35 16.83
CA ARG A 157 4.92 11.04 15.54
C ARG A 157 6.17 10.58 14.81
N GLY A 158 6.01 10.32 13.52
CA GLY A 158 7.13 10.19 12.59
C GLY A 158 7.62 11.56 12.12
N THR A 159 8.83 11.59 11.58
CA THR A 159 9.38 12.76 10.86
C THR A 159 9.59 12.41 9.41
N ILE A 160 9.57 13.40 8.53
CA ILE A 160 9.86 13.18 7.11
C ILE A 160 11.25 12.57 6.93
N ASP A 161 12.23 13.03 7.73
CA ASP A 161 13.60 12.47 7.69
C ASP A 161 13.62 10.99 8.09
N ALA A 162 12.91 10.60 9.16
CA ALA A 162 12.81 9.19 9.59
C ALA A 162 12.22 8.31 8.47
N ILE A 163 11.17 8.78 7.78
CA ILE A 163 10.56 8.06 6.67
C ILE A 163 11.55 7.91 5.50
N VAL A 164 12.23 8.99 5.12
CA VAL A 164 13.21 9.00 4.03
C VAL A 164 14.42 8.10 4.35
N GLN A 165 14.92 8.13 5.59
CA GLN A 165 16.02 7.24 6.00
C GLN A 165 15.56 5.77 6.03
N GLY A 166 14.34 5.50 6.51
CA GLY A 166 13.73 4.17 6.45
C GLY A 166 13.60 3.66 5.01
N ALA A 167 13.19 4.51 4.06
CA ALA A 167 13.11 4.16 2.65
C ALA A 167 14.49 3.83 2.05
N LYS A 168 15.50 4.63 2.33
CA LYS A 168 16.89 4.37 1.92
C LYS A 168 17.40 3.03 2.48
N TRP A 169 17.15 2.80 3.77
CA TRP A 169 17.53 1.56 4.42
C TRP A 169 16.80 0.35 3.78
N THR A 170 15.50 0.49 3.52
CA THR A 170 14.69 -0.55 2.86
C THR A 170 15.26 -0.94 1.49
N ILE A 171 15.65 0.04 0.66
CA ILE A 171 16.28 -0.20 -0.64
C ILE A 171 17.59 -0.97 -0.47
N ALA A 172 18.43 -0.56 0.50
CA ALA A 172 19.71 -1.21 0.76
C ALA A 172 19.53 -2.62 1.35
N ASP A 173 18.48 -2.85 2.14
CA ASP A 173 18.14 -4.17 2.68
C ASP A 173 17.64 -5.10 1.58
N HIS A 174 16.72 -4.65 0.76
CA HIS A 174 16.21 -5.40 -0.40
C HIS A 174 17.30 -5.76 -1.40
N ALA A 175 18.24 -4.86 -1.65
CA ALA A 175 19.38 -5.11 -2.55
C ALA A 175 20.29 -6.27 -2.11
N ARG A 176 20.23 -6.70 -0.84
CA ARG A 176 20.92 -7.90 -0.35
C ARG A 176 20.18 -9.21 -0.65
N HIS A 177 18.91 -9.10 -0.98
CA HIS A 177 18.01 -10.23 -1.28
C HIS A 177 17.13 -9.93 -2.51
N PRO A 178 17.73 -9.63 -3.67
CA PRO A 178 17.00 -9.19 -4.86
C PRO A 178 16.10 -10.28 -5.45
N GLU A 179 16.32 -11.53 -5.07
CA GLU A 179 15.47 -12.67 -5.45
C GLU A 179 14.13 -12.71 -4.72
N ARG A 180 13.97 -11.95 -3.63
CA ARG A 180 12.74 -11.86 -2.84
C ARG A 180 11.98 -10.61 -3.23
N PRO A 181 10.82 -10.72 -3.87
CA PRO A 181 10.01 -9.54 -4.15
C PRO A 181 9.60 -8.85 -2.85
N ALA A 182 9.46 -7.54 -2.91
CA ALA A 182 9.23 -6.71 -1.74
C ALA A 182 8.12 -5.68 -1.95
N ILE A 183 7.53 -5.22 -0.83
CA ILE A 183 6.47 -4.21 -0.77
C ILE A 183 6.81 -3.24 0.37
N ALA A 184 6.58 -1.94 0.19
CA ALA A 184 6.58 -0.97 1.28
C ALA A 184 5.15 -0.59 1.64
N ASN A 185 4.75 -0.82 2.89
CA ASN A 185 3.44 -0.42 3.43
C ASN A 185 3.60 0.83 4.30
N TRP A 186 2.95 1.93 3.92
CA TRP A 186 2.96 3.22 4.58
C TRP A 186 1.56 3.55 5.13
N SER A 187 1.27 3.06 6.32
CA SER A 187 -0.03 3.24 6.99
C SER A 187 -0.10 4.52 7.83
N PHE A 188 0.31 5.65 7.26
CA PHE A 188 0.33 6.97 7.92
C PHE A 188 -0.04 8.10 6.96
N ILE A 189 -0.31 9.27 7.52
CA ILE A 189 -0.38 10.55 6.81
C ILE A 189 0.70 11.49 7.34
N ALA A 190 1.30 12.30 6.46
CA ALA A 190 2.36 13.25 6.82
C ALA A 190 1.85 14.69 6.82
N ASP A 191 1.04 15.10 5.83
CA ASP A 191 0.46 16.43 5.72
C ASP A 191 -0.86 16.39 4.95
N THR A 192 -1.70 17.41 5.13
CA THR A 192 -3.01 17.55 4.48
C THR A 192 -3.12 18.72 3.49
N ALA A 193 -2.04 19.44 3.24
CA ALA A 193 -2.11 20.67 2.45
C ALA A 193 -1.16 20.72 1.25
N ALA A 194 -0.10 19.94 1.21
CA ALA A 194 0.93 20.06 0.17
C ALA A 194 1.54 18.69 -0.19
N THR A 195 2.08 18.61 -1.40
CA THR A 195 3.05 17.57 -1.76
C THR A 195 4.32 17.78 -0.95
N ILE A 196 4.95 16.68 -0.56
CA ILE A 196 6.23 16.69 0.17
C ILE A 196 7.29 16.10 -0.75
N PRO A 197 8.10 16.94 -1.44
CA PRO A 197 9.06 16.46 -2.45
C PRO A 197 10.02 15.38 -1.96
N ALA A 198 10.34 15.39 -0.66
CA ALA A 198 11.20 14.36 -0.07
C ALA A 198 10.51 12.99 -0.03
N LEU A 199 9.19 12.94 0.23
CA LEU A 199 8.40 11.71 0.16
C LEU A 199 8.21 11.25 -1.28
N ASP A 200 7.92 12.17 -2.21
CA ASP A 200 7.81 11.86 -3.64
C ASP A 200 9.11 11.22 -4.16
N SER A 201 10.26 11.79 -3.75
CA SER A 201 11.58 11.25 -4.10
C SER A 201 11.82 9.87 -3.48
N ALA A 202 11.39 9.64 -2.24
CA ALA A 202 11.53 8.36 -1.57
C ALA A 202 10.64 7.28 -2.23
N VAL A 203 9.40 7.62 -2.59
CA VAL A 203 8.51 6.75 -3.37
C VAL A 203 9.13 6.38 -4.71
N ALA A 204 9.62 7.38 -5.46
CA ALA A 204 10.27 7.14 -6.75
C ALA A 204 11.48 6.21 -6.63
N ALA A 205 12.31 6.38 -5.58
CA ALA A 205 13.47 5.55 -5.32
C ALA A 205 13.10 4.10 -4.96
N LEU A 206 12.08 3.89 -4.11
CA LEU A 206 11.56 2.56 -3.79
C LEU A 206 11.05 1.85 -5.05
N ARG A 207 10.25 2.54 -5.87
CA ARG A 207 9.72 1.99 -7.12
C ARG A 207 10.83 1.66 -8.13
N ALA A 208 11.85 2.51 -8.24
CA ALA A 208 13.01 2.25 -9.08
C ALA A 208 13.82 1.02 -8.62
N ALA A 209 13.77 0.70 -7.32
CA ALA A 209 14.33 -0.53 -6.75
C ALA A 209 13.41 -1.76 -6.89
N GLY A 210 12.27 -1.64 -7.60
CA GLY A 210 11.30 -2.73 -7.77
C GLY A 210 10.30 -2.90 -6.62
N ILE A 211 10.24 -1.95 -5.66
CA ILE A 211 9.42 -2.04 -4.47
C ILE A 211 8.16 -1.16 -4.65
N PRO A 212 6.97 -1.72 -4.88
CA PRO A 212 5.72 -0.96 -4.89
C PRO A 212 5.44 -0.38 -3.50
N VAL A 213 4.82 0.81 -3.46
CA VAL A 213 4.48 1.52 -2.23
C VAL A 213 2.97 1.59 -2.07
N VAL A 214 2.46 0.98 -1.01
CA VAL A 214 1.04 1.00 -0.62
C VAL A 214 0.87 2.03 0.48
N VAL A 215 -0.08 2.95 0.32
CA VAL A 215 -0.34 4.02 1.30
C VAL A 215 -1.79 4.04 1.75
N SER A 216 -2.01 4.35 3.02
CA SER A 216 -3.34 4.64 3.53
C SER A 216 -3.84 5.99 2.99
N ALA A 217 -5.11 6.06 2.55
CA ALA A 217 -5.70 7.29 2.03
C ALA A 217 -5.86 8.40 3.08
N GLY A 218 -5.92 8.01 4.36
CA GLY A 218 -6.18 8.90 5.49
C GLY A 218 -7.62 8.84 6.00
N ASN A 219 -7.80 9.25 7.27
CA ASN A 219 -9.06 9.15 8.02
C ASN A 219 -9.67 10.55 8.31
N LEU A 220 -9.61 11.47 7.35
CA LEU A 220 -9.94 12.89 7.54
C LEU A 220 -11.17 13.34 6.75
N GLU A 221 -11.93 12.42 6.15
CA GLU A 221 -13.13 12.72 5.33
C GLU A 221 -12.85 13.80 4.26
N MET A 222 -11.68 13.78 3.63
CA MET A 222 -11.27 14.77 2.64
C MET A 222 -10.75 14.11 1.35
N ASN A 223 -10.48 14.91 0.32
CA ASN A 223 -9.92 14.41 -0.93
C ASN A 223 -8.48 13.90 -0.72
N ALA A 224 -8.24 12.62 -1.02
CA ALA A 224 -6.94 11.95 -0.88
C ALA A 224 -5.83 12.63 -1.70
N CYS A 225 -6.16 13.27 -2.83
CA CYS A 225 -5.20 14.04 -3.63
C CYS A 225 -4.61 15.26 -2.89
N ARG A 226 -5.10 15.57 -1.70
CA ARG A 226 -4.60 16.63 -0.82
C ARG A 226 -3.92 16.08 0.44
N ILE A 227 -3.64 14.80 0.49
CA ILE A 227 -3.03 14.13 1.66
C ILE A 227 -1.70 13.51 1.22
N ALA A 228 -0.60 13.94 1.81
CA ALA A 228 0.69 13.28 1.61
C ALA A 228 0.84 12.09 2.58
N PRO A 229 1.32 10.91 2.15
CA PRO A 229 1.85 10.57 0.83
C PRO A 229 0.81 10.07 -0.19
N ALA A 230 -0.50 10.08 0.09
CA ALA A 230 -1.52 9.60 -0.85
C ALA A 230 -1.57 10.41 -2.17
N ASN A 231 -1.00 11.61 -2.20
CA ASN A 231 -0.84 12.43 -3.39
C ASN A 231 0.52 12.26 -4.09
N SER A 232 1.40 11.41 -3.60
CA SER A 232 2.70 11.13 -4.23
C SER A 232 2.53 10.31 -5.51
N PRO A 233 3.26 10.61 -6.59
CA PRO A 233 3.14 9.86 -7.85
C PRO A 233 3.53 8.39 -7.69
N GLY A 234 2.69 7.49 -8.20
CA GLY A 234 3.01 6.07 -8.29
C GLY A 234 2.78 5.24 -7.02
N VAL A 235 2.19 5.80 -5.97
CA VAL A 235 1.72 5.02 -4.82
C VAL A 235 0.41 4.30 -5.14
N ILE A 236 0.10 3.24 -4.40
CA ILE A 236 -1.20 2.57 -4.41
C ILE A 236 -1.98 3.06 -3.19
N VAL A 237 -3.03 3.83 -3.42
CA VAL A 237 -3.80 4.54 -2.37
C VAL A 237 -5.02 3.74 -1.96
N VAL A 238 -5.12 3.42 -0.68
CA VAL A 238 -6.14 2.51 -0.14
C VAL A 238 -7.12 3.23 0.78
N GLY A 239 -8.41 3.19 0.41
CA GLY A 239 -9.53 3.64 1.24
C GLY A 239 -10.11 2.50 2.08
N ALA A 240 -10.84 2.85 3.15
CA ALA A 240 -11.50 1.89 4.02
C ALA A 240 -12.96 1.65 3.62
N SER A 241 -13.35 0.37 3.54
CA SER A 241 -14.73 -0.07 3.35
C SER A 241 -15.28 -0.75 4.59
N ARG A 242 -16.61 -0.81 4.67
CA ARG A 242 -17.38 -1.53 5.68
C ARG A 242 -18.59 -2.21 5.07
N ILE A 243 -19.11 -3.18 5.79
CA ILE A 243 -20.40 -3.79 5.50
C ILE A 243 -21.46 -3.08 6.37
N ARG A 244 -22.56 -2.65 5.78
CA ARG A 244 -23.68 -2.04 6.49
C ARG A 244 -25.02 -2.35 5.84
N ARG A 245 -26.13 -2.11 6.56
CA ARG A 245 -27.44 -2.11 5.94
C ARG A 245 -27.63 -0.83 5.09
N ALA A 246 -28.28 -0.96 3.95
CA ALA A 246 -28.54 0.15 3.03
C ALA A 246 -29.54 1.17 3.60
N GLY A 247 -30.41 0.76 4.55
CA GLY A 247 -31.41 1.58 5.21
C GLY A 247 -31.50 1.32 6.71
N LEU A 248 -32.48 1.95 7.37
CA LEU A 248 -32.75 1.77 8.80
C LEU A 248 -33.66 0.55 9.09
N ASP A 249 -34.28 0.01 8.06
CA ASP A 249 -35.13 -1.21 8.18
C ASP A 249 -34.26 -2.44 8.45
N ALA A 250 -34.72 -3.33 9.32
CA ALA A 250 -34.06 -4.59 9.62
C ALA A 250 -33.99 -5.51 8.38
N GLN A 251 -34.89 -5.35 7.42
CA GLN A 251 -34.94 -6.07 6.14
C GLN A 251 -34.12 -5.38 5.04
N ALA A 252 -33.55 -4.18 5.30
CA ALA A 252 -32.73 -3.50 4.30
C ALA A 252 -31.54 -4.36 3.87
N GLU A 253 -31.25 -4.32 2.57
CA GLU A 253 -30.12 -5.02 1.97
C GLU A 253 -28.80 -4.70 2.70
N VAL A 254 -27.95 -5.70 2.84
CA VAL A 254 -26.60 -5.54 3.39
C VAL A 254 -25.67 -5.25 2.23
N VAL A 255 -24.92 -4.15 2.32
CA VAL A 255 -24.09 -3.62 1.23
C VAL A 255 -22.70 -3.24 1.71
N ASP A 256 -21.77 -3.27 0.77
CA ASP A 256 -20.47 -2.65 0.98
C ASP A 256 -20.59 -1.13 0.86
N ALA A 257 -19.97 -0.43 1.76
CA ALA A 257 -19.98 1.03 1.77
C ALA A 257 -18.61 1.59 2.17
N ARG A 258 -18.36 2.83 1.80
CA ARG A 258 -17.22 3.59 2.30
C ARG A 258 -17.34 3.76 3.81
N THR A 259 -16.25 3.53 4.54
CA THR A 259 -16.19 3.81 5.99
C THR A 259 -16.25 5.32 6.22
N PRO A 260 -17.07 5.82 7.18
CA PRO A 260 -17.04 7.23 7.57
C PRO A 260 -15.62 7.64 8.01
N GLY A 261 -15.24 8.86 7.65
CA GLY A 261 -13.89 9.37 7.93
C GLY A 261 -12.86 9.02 6.85
N THR A 262 -13.00 7.92 6.11
CA THR A 262 -12.01 7.59 5.08
C THR A 262 -11.92 8.68 4.02
N ALA A 263 -10.71 9.00 3.56
CA ALA A 263 -10.50 9.92 2.45
C ALA A 263 -11.10 9.36 1.15
N TYR A 264 -11.35 10.23 0.18
CA TYR A 264 -12.05 9.91 -1.06
C TYR A 264 -11.43 10.64 -2.27
N GLY A 265 -11.97 10.43 -3.45
CA GLY A 265 -11.61 11.17 -4.66
C GLY A 265 -10.79 10.39 -5.67
N PRO A 266 -10.32 11.06 -6.74
CA PRO A 266 -9.74 10.39 -7.89
C PRO A 266 -8.33 9.81 -7.65
N CYS A 267 -7.70 10.13 -6.53
CA CYS A 267 -6.41 9.53 -6.14
C CYS A 267 -6.56 8.22 -5.38
N LEU A 268 -7.76 7.73 -5.13
CA LEU A 268 -7.97 6.40 -4.58
C LEU A 268 -7.87 5.33 -5.68
N ASP A 269 -7.12 4.28 -5.41
CA ASP A 269 -6.96 3.14 -6.32
C ASP A 269 -7.91 1.98 -5.96
N VAL A 270 -8.08 1.71 -4.67
CA VAL A 270 -8.87 0.58 -4.20
C VAL A 270 -9.46 0.84 -2.81
N PHE A 271 -10.63 0.27 -2.53
CA PHE A 271 -11.15 0.11 -1.17
C PHE A 271 -10.84 -1.30 -0.67
N ALA A 272 -10.54 -1.44 0.62
CA ALA A 272 -10.45 -2.71 1.31
C ALA A 272 -11.11 -2.61 2.70
N PRO A 273 -11.53 -3.72 3.33
CA PRO A 273 -12.12 -3.70 4.66
C PRO A 273 -11.25 -2.91 5.65
N GLY A 274 -11.86 -2.04 6.44
CA GLY A 274 -11.11 -1.18 7.37
C GLY A 274 -11.99 -0.56 8.45
N ASP A 275 -13.16 -1.14 8.72
CA ASP A 275 -14.04 -0.72 9.80
C ASP A 275 -14.37 -1.90 10.70
N SER A 276 -14.02 -1.78 11.98
CA SER A 276 -14.28 -2.82 12.97
C SER A 276 -13.64 -4.17 12.61
N VAL A 277 -12.46 -4.15 12.01
CA VAL A 277 -11.72 -5.36 11.64
C VAL A 277 -10.97 -5.92 12.84
N LEU A 278 -11.14 -7.23 13.11
CA LEU A 278 -10.44 -7.91 14.19
C LEU A 278 -8.99 -8.14 13.79
N LEU A 279 -8.04 -7.59 14.55
CA LEU A 279 -6.61 -7.69 14.26
C LEU A 279 -5.79 -7.79 15.56
N PRO A 280 -4.51 -8.20 15.45
CA PRO A 280 -3.57 -8.18 16.55
C PRO A 280 -3.50 -6.83 17.25
N SER A 281 -3.33 -6.89 18.56
CA SER A 281 -3.17 -5.75 19.44
C SER A 281 -2.29 -6.13 20.63
N MET A 282 -2.17 -5.22 21.60
CA MET A 282 -1.47 -5.50 22.83
C MET A 282 -2.07 -4.72 23.99
N GLU A 283 -2.04 -5.32 25.16
CA GLU A 283 -2.26 -4.64 26.43
C GLU A 283 -0.91 -4.21 27.02
N GLY A 284 -0.82 -2.92 27.40
CA GLY A 284 0.49 -2.32 27.63
C GLY A 284 1.32 -2.36 26.34
N LEU A 285 2.63 -2.59 26.44
CA LEU A 285 3.50 -2.70 25.27
C LEU A 285 3.99 -4.13 24.98
N ARG A 286 3.46 -5.13 25.66
CA ARG A 286 4.06 -6.49 25.64
C ARG A 286 3.07 -7.65 25.67
N GLN A 287 1.85 -7.46 26.15
CA GLN A 287 0.90 -8.57 26.23
C GLN A 287 0.09 -8.69 24.94
N PRO A 288 0.23 -9.78 24.15
CA PRO A 288 -0.52 -9.97 22.95
C PRO A 288 -2.02 -10.07 23.22
N THR A 289 -2.81 -9.33 22.48
CA THR A 289 -4.28 -9.37 22.46
C THR A 289 -4.80 -9.20 21.03
N THR A 290 -6.10 -9.23 20.86
CA THR A 290 -6.78 -8.82 19.62
C THR A 290 -7.83 -7.79 19.96
N GLN A 291 -8.09 -6.87 19.02
CA GLN A 291 -9.19 -5.91 19.16
C GLN A 291 -9.76 -5.53 17.80
N LEU A 292 -10.89 -4.84 17.78
CA LEU A 292 -11.47 -4.26 16.58
C LEU A 292 -10.76 -2.95 16.25
N TRP A 293 -10.31 -2.83 15.01
CA TRP A 293 -9.63 -1.65 14.49
C TRP A 293 -10.45 -0.98 13.39
N THR A 294 -10.39 0.34 13.33
CA THR A 294 -11.01 1.12 12.24
C THR A 294 -10.01 2.12 11.69
N GLY A 295 -9.80 2.09 10.37
CA GLY A 295 -8.93 3.02 9.66
C GLY A 295 -8.39 2.49 8.34
N THR A 296 -8.03 3.42 7.46
CA THR A 296 -7.40 3.13 6.16
C THR A 296 -6.04 2.45 6.29
N SER A 297 -5.41 2.52 7.47
CA SER A 297 -4.17 1.81 7.79
C SER A 297 -4.33 0.31 7.70
N MET A 298 -5.45 -0.22 8.22
CA MET A 298 -5.76 -1.66 8.18
C MET A 298 -6.05 -2.11 6.76
N SER A 299 -6.81 -1.29 6.02
CA SER A 299 -7.10 -1.51 4.61
C SER A 299 -5.82 -1.58 3.76
N ALA A 300 -4.84 -0.69 4.01
CA ALA A 300 -3.54 -0.72 3.35
C ALA A 300 -2.77 -2.02 3.68
N GLY A 301 -2.87 -2.52 4.92
CA GLY A 301 -2.32 -3.81 5.31
C GLY A 301 -2.92 -4.97 4.51
N TYR A 302 -4.25 -5.03 4.35
CA TYR A 302 -4.92 -6.07 3.54
C TYR A 302 -4.50 -6.00 2.07
N VAL A 303 -4.38 -4.79 1.49
CA VAL A 303 -3.90 -4.63 0.10
C VAL A 303 -2.44 -5.06 -0.03
N SER A 304 -1.58 -4.73 0.93
CA SER A 304 -0.19 -5.20 0.94
C SER A 304 -0.10 -6.72 1.01
N GLY A 305 -0.98 -7.37 1.79
CA GLY A 305 -1.11 -8.83 1.80
C GLY A 305 -1.58 -9.40 0.45
N ALA A 306 -2.56 -8.76 -0.21
CA ALA A 306 -3.02 -9.14 -1.54
C ALA A 306 -1.89 -9.07 -2.59
N ILE A 307 -1.07 -8.01 -2.51
CA ILE A 307 0.12 -7.86 -3.36
C ILE A 307 1.16 -8.94 -3.03
N ALA A 308 1.31 -9.34 -1.77
CA ALA A 308 2.23 -10.41 -1.40
C ALA A 308 1.81 -11.77 -2.00
N LEU A 309 0.51 -12.08 -2.03
CA LEU A 309 0.01 -13.27 -2.74
C LEU A 309 0.29 -13.20 -4.24
N TYR A 310 0.10 -12.03 -4.86
CA TYR A 310 0.39 -11.83 -6.27
C TYR A 310 1.88 -11.97 -6.59
N LEU A 311 2.75 -11.39 -5.77
CA LEU A 311 4.21 -11.43 -5.96
C LEU A 311 4.82 -12.81 -5.69
N GLU A 312 4.21 -13.66 -4.85
CA GLU A 312 4.61 -15.07 -4.72
C GLU A 312 4.50 -15.80 -6.06
N ALA A 313 3.45 -15.51 -6.83
CA ALA A 313 3.23 -16.10 -8.16
C ALA A 313 4.00 -15.37 -9.27
N HIS A 314 4.31 -14.08 -9.08
CA HIS A 314 4.91 -13.19 -10.08
C HIS A 314 6.11 -12.43 -9.47
N PRO A 315 7.20 -13.12 -9.08
CA PRO A 315 8.27 -12.53 -8.29
C PRO A 315 9.06 -11.42 -9.01
N THR A 316 8.94 -11.31 -10.31
CA THR A 316 9.60 -10.28 -11.15
C THR A 316 8.65 -9.18 -11.61
N ALA A 317 7.41 -9.14 -11.09
CA ALA A 317 6.46 -8.10 -11.44
C ALA A 317 6.96 -6.71 -11.04
N THR A 318 6.86 -5.77 -11.96
CA THR A 318 7.23 -4.37 -11.71
C THR A 318 6.21 -3.68 -10.81
N PRO A 319 6.55 -2.57 -10.14
CA PRO A 319 5.58 -1.77 -9.40
C PRO A 319 4.37 -1.32 -10.22
N ASP A 320 4.53 -1.10 -11.53
CA ASP A 320 3.42 -0.76 -12.42
C ASP A 320 2.51 -1.98 -12.65
N ALA A 321 3.08 -3.16 -12.90
CA ALA A 321 2.31 -4.40 -13.03
C ALA A 321 1.54 -4.75 -11.73
N VAL A 322 2.11 -4.44 -10.57
CA VAL A 322 1.43 -4.58 -9.27
C VAL A 322 0.26 -3.60 -9.15
N ALA A 323 0.44 -2.34 -9.57
CA ALA A 323 -0.66 -1.37 -9.57
C ALA A 323 -1.78 -1.79 -10.53
N ASP A 324 -1.44 -2.26 -11.74
CA ASP A 324 -2.42 -2.79 -12.70
C ASP A 324 -3.18 -4.00 -12.15
N TYR A 325 -2.49 -4.89 -11.43
CA TYR A 325 -3.14 -6.01 -10.74
C TYR A 325 -4.16 -5.52 -9.70
N ILE A 326 -3.81 -4.53 -8.86
CA ILE A 326 -4.74 -3.98 -7.86
C ILE A 326 -5.91 -3.27 -8.53
N HIS A 327 -5.69 -2.50 -9.58
CA HIS A 327 -6.79 -1.90 -10.35
C HIS A 327 -7.70 -2.97 -10.96
N ALA A 328 -7.15 -4.05 -11.48
CA ALA A 328 -7.91 -5.19 -11.98
C ALA A 328 -8.65 -5.96 -10.87
N ALA A 329 -8.12 -6.02 -9.66
CA ALA A 329 -8.74 -6.63 -8.48
C ALA A 329 -9.76 -5.69 -7.79
N SER A 330 -9.81 -4.41 -8.14
CA SER A 330 -10.75 -3.41 -7.63
C SER A 330 -12.08 -3.49 -8.42
N ARG A 331 -12.93 -4.48 -8.10
CA ARG A 331 -14.01 -4.92 -9.02
C ARG A 331 -15.41 -4.45 -8.66
N PHE A 332 -15.75 -4.34 -7.40
CA PHE A 332 -17.13 -4.13 -7.01
C PHE A 332 -17.38 -2.71 -6.55
N THR A 333 -18.52 -2.15 -7.01
CA THR A 333 -18.95 -0.84 -6.54
C THR A 333 -19.33 -0.91 -5.06
N ILE A 334 -18.89 0.08 -4.32
CA ILE A 334 -19.35 0.31 -2.95
C ILE A 334 -20.38 1.43 -2.93
N VAL A 335 -21.26 1.41 -1.94
CA VAL A 335 -22.23 2.50 -1.73
C VAL A 335 -21.48 3.75 -1.31
N ASP A 336 -21.83 4.88 -1.86
CA ASP A 336 -21.21 6.22 -1.86
C ASP A 336 -20.15 6.43 -2.96
N PRO A 337 -20.44 6.02 -4.22
CA PRO A 337 -19.49 6.14 -5.32
C PRO A 337 -19.31 7.59 -5.82
N THR A 338 -20.12 8.52 -5.35
CA THR A 338 -20.13 9.91 -5.83
C THR A 338 -18.82 10.64 -5.55
N ARG A 339 -18.07 10.21 -4.53
CA ARG A 339 -16.80 10.80 -4.13
C ARG A 339 -15.57 10.08 -4.69
N SER A 340 -15.74 8.81 -5.08
CA SER A 340 -14.66 7.97 -5.63
C SER A 340 -15.20 7.04 -6.74
N PRO A 341 -15.69 7.61 -7.86
CA PRO A 341 -16.56 6.90 -8.80
C PRO A 341 -15.87 5.78 -9.60
N LYS A 342 -14.55 5.73 -9.61
CA LYS A 342 -13.77 4.72 -10.35
C LYS A 342 -13.16 3.65 -9.45
N THR A 343 -13.33 3.75 -8.13
CA THR A 343 -12.67 2.90 -7.16
C THR A 343 -13.61 1.80 -6.70
N GLY A 344 -13.19 0.56 -6.83
CA GLY A 344 -13.92 -0.63 -6.38
C GLY A 344 -13.37 -1.22 -5.10
N LEU A 345 -14.01 -2.29 -4.64
CA LEU A 345 -13.58 -3.09 -3.51
C LEU A 345 -12.56 -4.15 -3.95
N LEU A 346 -11.51 -4.36 -3.16
CA LEU A 346 -10.54 -5.44 -3.33
C LEU A 346 -11.23 -6.79 -3.41
N TYR A 347 -10.86 -7.60 -4.41
CA TYR A 347 -11.35 -8.95 -4.62
C TYR A 347 -10.22 -9.89 -5.04
N LEU A 348 -10.01 -10.95 -4.27
CA LEU A 348 -8.95 -11.95 -4.47
C LEU A 348 -9.46 -13.26 -5.08
N GLY A 349 -10.76 -13.39 -5.31
CA GLY A 349 -11.34 -14.63 -5.83
C GLY A 349 -10.84 -14.99 -7.23
N SER A 350 -10.98 -16.27 -7.60
CA SER A 350 -10.41 -16.87 -8.79
C SER A 350 -10.67 -16.09 -10.07
N THR A 351 -9.60 -15.83 -10.81
CA THR A 351 -9.64 -15.25 -12.15
C THR A 351 -10.05 -16.27 -13.24
N GLU A 352 -10.59 -17.43 -12.89
CA GLU A 352 -10.92 -18.50 -13.81
C GLU A 352 -11.83 -18.13 -15.01
N ARG A 353 -12.28 -16.88 -15.10
CA ARG A 353 -13.05 -16.40 -16.26
C ARG A 353 -12.49 -15.14 -16.95
N GLN A 354 -11.23 -14.81 -16.79
CA GLN A 354 -10.64 -13.72 -17.60
C GLN A 354 -10.29 -14.13 -19.02
N GLY A 355 -10.28 -15.42 -19.34
CA GLY A 355 -10.03 -15.93 -20.71
C GLY A 355 -11.22 -15.86 -21.67
N SER A 356 -12.43 -15.48 -21.22
CA SER A 356 -13.68 -15.57 -22.02
C SER A 356 -14.25 -14.23 -22.51
N ILE A 357 -13.63 -13.10 -22.23
CA ILE A 357 -14.16 -11.76 -22.64
C ILE A 357 -13.38 -11.18 -23.84
N ALA A 358 -12.34 -11.84 -24.33
CA ALA A 358 -11.58 -11.38 -25.49
C ALA A 358 -12.13 -11.87 -26.85
N SER A 359 -13.30 -12.51 -26.88
CA SER A 359 -13.96 -12.94 -28.13
C SER A 359 -15.48 -12.81 -28.00
N ARG A 360 -16.01 -11.59 -28.06
CA ARG A 360 -17.32 -11.25 -28.62
C ARG A 360 -17.33 -9.78 -29.03
#